data_4660a28727bed95c68c77bfff32731f5
#
_entry.id   4660a28727bed95c68c77bfff32731f5
#
_cell.length_a   1.000
_cell.length_b   1.000
_cell.length_c   1.000
_cell.angle_alpha   90.00
_cell.angle_beta   90.00
_cell.angle_gamma   90.00
#
_symmetry.space_group_name_H-M   'P 1'
#
loop_
_entity.id
_entity.type
_entity.pdbx_description
1 polymer ?
#
loop_
_entity_poly.entity_id
_entity_poly.type
_entity_poly.pdbx_seq_one_letter_code
_entity_poly.pdbx_strand_id
1 'polypeptide(L)'
;IFKDFENSNWAFDPVAKAYYWHRFYAHQPDLNYDNPAVRQAMLKVVDFWLAMGVDGLRLDAVPYLFERPGTNCENLPETHAFLKELRAHVDERFPGRMLLAEANQWPEDAVAYFGDGDECHMAFHFPVMPRLFMALWSEDRYPVIDIMEQTPAIPESCQWALFLRNHDELTLEMVSDEERDAMY
;
A
#
# COMPACT_ATOMS: atom_id res chain seq x y z
N ILE A 1 -7.39 3.29 12.49
CA ILE A 1 -6.60 4.34 11.85
C ILE A 1 -7.16 5.72 12.21
N PHE A 2 -8.41 6.02 11.93
CA PHE A 2 -9.01 7.33 12.23
C PHE A 2 -9.61 7.38 13.65
N LYS A 3 -8.80 7.14 14.67
CA LYS A 3 -9.21 7.07 16.08
C LYS A 3 -9.91 8.35 16.59
N ASP A 4 -9.65 9.46 15.95
CA ASP A 4 -10.27 10.76 16.30
C ASP A 4 -11.71 10.88 15.78
N PHE A 5 -12.08 10.03 14.80
CA PHE A 5 -13.40 10.07 14.14
C PHE A 5 -14.20 8.79 14.33
N GLU A 6 -13.53 7.64 14.51
CA GLU A 6 -14.14 6.32 14.57
C GLU A 6 -13.76 5.61 15.87
N ASN A 7 -14.76 5.17 16.64
CA ASN A 7 -14.55 4.46 17.90
C ASN A 7 -14.30 2.96 17.72
N SER A 8 -14.56 2.42 16.55
CA SER A 8 -14.44 0.99 16.22
C SER A 8 -14.23 0.83 14.73
N ASN A 9 -13.49 -0.22 14.34
CA ASN A 9 -13.41 -0.67 12.95
C ASN A 9 -14.59 -1.59 12.55
N TRP A 10 -15.53 -1.82 13.46
CA TRP A 10 -16.77 -2.57 13.20
C TRP A 10 -17.96 -1.66 13.23
N ALA A 11 -18.76 -1.67 12.19
CA ALA A 11 -20.05 -0.98 12.12
C ALA A 11 -21.18 -1.97 11.85
N PHE A 12 -22.37 -1.70 12.42
CA PHE A 12 -23.53 -2.56 12.25
C PHE A 12 -24.41 -2.07 11.10
N ASP A 13 -24.72 -2.97 10.15
CA ASP A 13 -25.67 -2.73 9.08
C ASP A 13 -27.07 -3.22 9.52
N PRO A 14 -28.07 -2.35 9.68
CA PRO A 14 -29.39 -2.74 10.12
C PRO A 14 -30.20 -3.51 9.06
N VAL A 15 -29.84 -3.42 7.79
CA VAL A 15 -30.51 -4.13 6.68
C VAL A 15 -29.99 -5.56 6.62
N ALA A 16 -28.67 -5.72 6.58
CA ALA A 16 -28.03 -7.03 6.62
C ALA A 16 -28.13 -7.71 7.99
N LYS A 17 -28.42 -6.93 9.05
CA LYS A 17 -28.41 -7.37 10.46
C LYS A 17 -27.11 -8.03 10.88
N ALA A 18 -26.00 -7.50 10.39
CA ALA A 18 -24.66 -8.00 10.62
C ALA A 18 -23.67 -6.86 10.81
N TYR A 19 -22.55 -7.19 11.41
CA TYR A 19 -21.41 -6.27 11.48
C TYR A 19 -20.53 -6.47 10.25
N TYR A 20 -19.96 -5.34 9.75
CA TYR A 20 -18.91 -5.35 8.75
C TYR A 20 -17.67 -4.62 9.28
N TRP A 21 -16.52 -5.00 8.73
CA TRP A 21 -15.24 -4.36 9.01
C TRP A 21 -15.03 -3.18 8.06
N HIS A 22 -14.42 -2.13 8.58
CA HIS A 22 -13.90 -1.01 7.79
C HIS A 22 -12.56 -0.56 8.38
N ARG A 23 -11.53 -0.51 7.57
CA ARG A 23 -10.21 -0.03 8.01
C ARG A 23 -10.18 1.48 8.13
N PHE A 24 -10.84 2.15 7.20
CA PHE A 24 -10.90 3.60 7.10
C PHE A 24 -12.23 4.11 7.66
N TYR A 25 -13.12 4.63 6.83
CA TYR A 25 -14.40 5.18 7.29
C TYR A 25 -15.53 4.15 7.28
N ALA A 26 -16.51 4.33 8.16
CA ALA A 26 -17.67 3.45 8.25
C ALA A 26 -18.48 3.33 6.94
N HIS A 27 -18.40 4.30 6.03
CA HIS A 27 -19.03 4.24 4.72
C HIS A 27 -18.19 3.52 3.65
N GLN A 28 -17.02 2.99 4.01
CA GLN A 28 -16.08 2.28 3.15
C GLN A 28 -15.83 0.87 3.69
N PRO A 29 -16.82 -0.07 3.57
CA PRO A 29 -16.64 -1.43 4.03
C PRO A 29 -15.54 -2.15 3.25
N ASP A 30 -14.68 -2.87 3.97
CA ASP A 30 -13.61 -3.65 3.36
C ASP A 30 -14.16 -4.96 2.77
N LEU A 31 -13.51 -5.44 1.72
CA LEU A 31 -13.79 -6.75 1.14
C LEU A 31 -13.19 -7.85 2.01
N ASN A 32 -13.96 -8.90 2.25
CA ASN A 32 -13.51 -10.04 3.02
C ASN A 32 -12.64 -10.98 2.17
N TYR A 33 -11.33 -10.80 2.20
CA TYR A 33 -10.36 -11.62 1.47
C TYR A 33 -10.19 -13.04 2.02
N ASP A 34 -10.70 -13.36 3.22
CA ASP A 34 -10.80 -14.74 3.68
C ASP A 34 -11.77 -15.56 2.83
N ASN A 35 -12.74 -14.89 2.21
CA ASN A 35 -13.67 -15.57 1.30
C ASN A 35 -13.00 -15.81 -0.07
N PRO A 36 -12.78 -17.07 -0.47
CA PRO A 36 -12.14 -17.37 -1.75
C PRO A 36 -12.94 -16.83 -2.97
N ALA A 37 -14.28 -16.68 -2.83
CA ALA A 37 -15.08 -16.10 -3.90
C ALA A 37 -14.76 -14.61 -4.12
N VAL A 38 -14.39 -13.87 -3.07
CA VAL A 38 -13.93 -12.48 -3.17
C VAL A 38 -12.59 -12.43 -3.92
N ARG A 39 -11.61 -13.24 -3.52
CA ARG A 39 -10.31 -13.31 -4.23
C ARG A 39 -10.51 -13.64 -5.72
N GLN A 40 -11.34 -14.63 -6.04
CA GLN A 40 -11.65 -14.98 -7.43
C GLN A 40 -12.37 -13.84 -8.18
N ALA A 41 -13.22 -13.09 -7.52
CA ALA A 41 -13.87 -11.93 -8.12
C ALA A 41 -12.85 -10.81 -8.40
N MET A 42 -11.90 -10.59 -7.50
CA MET A 42 -10.83 -9.59 -7.69
C MET A 42 -9.88 -9.97 -8.83
N LEU A 43 -9.52 -11.24 -8.98
CA LEU A 43 -8.75 -11.69 -10.14
C LEU A 43 -9.49 -11.43 -11.46
N LYS A 44 -10.83 -11.60 -11.49
CA LYS A 44 -11.64 -11.24 -12.68
C LYS A 44 -11.67 -9.73 -12.94
N VAL A 45 -11.64 -8.89 -11.91
CA VAL A 45 -11.52 -7.43 -12.06
C VAL A 45 -10.16 -7.09 -12.69
N VAL A 46 -9.09 -7.72 -12.24
CA VAL A 46 -7.75 -7.59 -12.83
C VAL A 46 -7.76 -8.01 -14.29
N ASP A 47 -8.32 -9.19 -14.61
CA ASP A 47 -8.47 -9.69 -15.98
C ASP A 47 -9.21 -8.70 -16.87
N PHE A 48 -10.29 -8.13 -16.36
CA PHE A 48 -11.11 -7.17 -17.12
C PHE A 48 -10.30 -5.94 -17.55
N TRP A 49 -9.59 -5.32 -16.61
CA TRP A 49 -8.82 -4.11 -16.91
C TRP A 49 -7.60 -4.37 -17.77
N LEU A 50 -6.86 -5.45 -17.49
CA LEU A 50 -5.68 -5.80 -18.28
C LEU A 50 -6.06 -6.24 -19.71
N ALA A 51 -7.19 -6.91 -19.89
CA ALA A 51 -7.71 -7.25 -21.22
C ALA A 51 -8.14 -6.02 -22.02
N MET A 52 -8.54 -4.92 -21.35
CA MET A 52 -8.83 -3.65 -22.03
C MET A 52 -7.55 -2.94 -22.49
N GLY A 53 -6.36 -3.37 -22.09
CA GLY A 53 -5.09 -2.87 -22.56
C GLY A 53 -4.39 -1.90 -21.60
N VAL A 54 -4.80 -1.79 -20.32
CA VAL A 54 -4.00 -1.03 -19.33
C VAL A 54 -2.66 -1.71 -19.11
N ASP A 55 -1.61 -0.91 -18.88
CA ASP A 55 -0.24 -1.41 -18.76
C ASP A 55 0.13 -1.87 -17.35
N GLY A 56 -0.68 -1.52 -16.37
CA GLY A 56 -0.49 -1.92 -14.99
C GLY A 56 -1.60 -1.46 -14.07
N LEU A 57 -1.55 -1.91 -12.82
CA LEU A 57 -2.54 -1.58 -11.79
C LEU A 57 -1.83 -1.07 -10.54
N ARG A 58 -2.33 0.04 -9.99
CA ARG A 58 -2.01 0.47 -8.63
C ARG A 58 -2.94 -0.25 -7.67
N LEU A 59 -2.35 -0.94 -6.72
CA LEU A 59 -3.06 -1.68 -5.68
C LEU A 59 -3.18 -0.79 -4.44
N ASP A 60 -4.39 -0.30 -4.23
CA ASP A 60 -4.73 0.61 -3.13
C ASP A 60 -4.66 -0.10 -1.79
N ALA A 61 -4.02 0.52 -0.80
CA ALA A 61 -4.04 0.10 0.61
C ALA A 61 -3.71 -1.39 0.83
N VAL A 62 -2.77 -1.95 0.08
CA VAL A 62 -2.44 -3.39 0.12
C VAL A 62 -2.03 -3.94 1.49
N PRO A 63 -1.48 -3.17 2.46
CA PRO A 63 -1.17 -3.70 3.77
C PRO A 63 -2.36 -4.26 4.55
N TYR A 64 -3.59 -3.90 4.18
CA TYR A 64 -4.79 -4.05 5.00
C TYR A 64 -5.82 -5.05 4.43
N LEU A 65 -5.40 -6.05 3.65
CA LEU A 65 -6.32 -6.98 2.97
C LEU A 65 -6.95 -8.02 3.91
N PHE A 66 -6.32 -8.30 5.04
CA PHE A 66 -6.79 -9.32 5.98
C PHE A 66 -6.82 -8.81 7.40
N GLU A 67 -7.76 -9.31 8.22
CA GLU A 67 -7.91 -9.00 9.62
C GLU A 67 -7.65 -10.23 10.49
N ARG A 68 -6.84 -10.07 11.54
CA ARG A 68 -6.57 -11.15 12.50
C ARG A 68 -6.65 -10.64 13.93
N PRO A 69 -7.42 -11.31 14.81
CA PRO A 69 -7.47 -10.96 16.22
C PRO A 69 -6.07 -10.99 16.86
N GLY A 70 -5.76 -9.97 17.65
CA GLY A 70 -4.47 -9.86 18.35
C GLY A 70 -3.31 -9.32 17.51
N THR A 71 -3.59 -8.86 16.29
CA THR A 71 -2.63 -8.16 15.41
C THR A 71 -3.07 -6.72 15.17
N ASN A 72 -2.21 -5.92 14.53
CA ASN A 72 -2.59 -4.60 14.00
C ASN A 72 -3.32 -4.68 12.64
N CYS A 73 -3.50 -5.89 12.09
CA CYS A 73 -4.10 -6.14 10.78
C CYS A 73 -3.34 -5.48 9.62
N GLU A 74 -2.01 -5.45 9.71
CA GLU A 74 -1.12 -4.88 8.70
C GLU A 74 -0.04 -5.91 8.34
N ASN A 75 0.36 -5.95 7.07
CA ASN A 75 1.47 -6.78 6.58
C ASN A 75 1.34 -8.27 6.97
N LEU A 76 0.13 -8.78 6.99
CA LEU A 76 -0.09 -10.16 7.39
C LEU A 76 0.44 -11.13 6.33
N PRO A 77 0.91 -12.32 6.73
CA PRO A 77 1.39 -13.34 5.78
C PRO A 77 0.38 -13.70 4.70
N GLU A 78 -0.92 -13.64 5.02
CA GLU A 78 -2.01 -13.90 4.08
C GLU A 78 -2.08 -12.83 2.98
N THR A 79 -1.76 -11.57 3.31
CA THR A 79 -1.67 -10.48 2.34
C THR A 79 -0.57 -10.78 1.31
N HIS A 80 0.62 -11.13 1.77
CA HIS A 80 1.74 -11.49 0.90
C HIS A 80 1.44 -12.74 0.06
N ALA A 81 0.80 -13.75 0.66
CA ALA A 81 0.39 -14.94 -0.08
C ALA A 81 -0.60 -14.61 -1.22
N PHE A 82 -1.55 -13.70 -0.98
CA PHE A 82 -2.46 -13.26 -2.03
C PHE A 82 -1.76 -12.41 -3.10
N LEU A 83 -0.80 -11.57 -2.74
CA LEU A 83 -0.02 -10.79 -3.72
C LEU A 83 0.81 -11.69 -4.62
N LYS A 84 1.39 -12.78 -4.11
CA LYS A 84 2.07 -13.81 -4.92
C LYS A 84 1.11 -14.53 -5.86
N GLU A 85 -0.09 -14.89 -5.37
CA GLU A 85 -1.17 -15.46 -6.23
C GLU A 85 -1.54 -14.49 -7.36
N LEU A 86 -1.77 -13.22 -7.03
CA LEU A 86 -2.10 -12.18 -7.98
C LEU A 86 -0.98 -11.96 -9.01
N ARG A 87 0.28 -11.88 -8.53
CA ARG A 87 1.45 -11.70 -9.40
C ARG A 87 1.59 -12.87 -10.38
N ALA A 88 1.52 -14.10 -9.91
CA ALA A 88 1.60 -15.28 -10.75
C ALA A 88 0.47 -15.30 -11.80
N HIS A 89 -0.76 -14.94 -11.41
CA HIS A 89 -1.91 -14.83 -12.30
C HIS A 89 -1.68 -13.78 -13.41
N VAL A 90 -1.12 -12.63 -13.06
CA VAL A 90 -0.83 -11.56 -14.03
C VAL A 90 0.30 -11.98 -14.98
N ASP A 91 1.39 -12.53 -14.47
CA ASP A 91 2.54 -12.93 -15.28
C ASP A 91 2.18 -14.04 -16.29
N GLU A 92 1.31 -14.99 -15.90
CA GLU A 92 0.84 -16.06 -16.77
C GLU A 92 -0.07 -15.55 -17.90
N ARG A 93 -1.01 -14.67 -17.58
CA ARG A 93 -2.10 -14.28 -18.50
C ARG A 93 -1.83 -12.99 -19.24
N PHE A 94 -1.08 -12.09 -18.66
CA PHE A 94 -0.82 -10.74 -19.16
C PHE A 94 0.67 -10.38 -19.02
N PRO A 95 1.56 -11.09 -19.69
CA PRO A 95 3.00 -10.87 -19.54
C PRO A 95 3.38 -9.42 -19.85
N GLY A 96 4.29 -8.87 -19.05
CA GLY A 96 4.78 -7.50 -19.18
C GLY A 96 3.86 -6.43 -18.59
N ARG A 97 2.87 -6.82 -17.78
CA ARG A 97 2.03 -5.87 -17.02
C ARG A 97 2.59 -5.64 -15.62
N MET A 98 2.39 -4.45 -15.09
CA MET A 98 3.00 -4.00 -13.85
C MET A 98 1.98 -3.94 -12.71
N LEU A 99 2.40 -4.34 -11.51
CA LEU A 99 1.68 -4.12 -10.26
C LEU A 99 2.47 -3.15 -9.39
N LEU A 100 1.81 -2.09 -8.92
CA LEU A 100 2.36 -1.05 -8.06
C LEU A 100 1.67 -1.08 -6.70
N ALA A 101 2.41 -1.36 -5.63
CA ALA A 101 1.89 -1.35 -4.27
C ALA A 101 1.78 0.07 -3.70
N GLU A 102 0.64 0.36 -3.08
CA GLU A 102 0.52 1.51 -2.18
C GLU A 102 0.60 1.01 -0.73
N ALA A 103 1.79 1.08 -0.17
CA ALA A 103 2.09 0.79 1.23
C ALA A 103 2.74 2.02 1.85
N ASN A 104 1.94 2.85 2.54
CA ASN A 104 2.44 4.03 3.25
C ASN A 104 3.13 3.59 4.55
N GLN A 105 4.37 3.13 4.43
CA GLN A 105 5.17 2.55 5.50
C GLN A 105 6.64 2.97 5.35
N TRP A 106 7.42 2.73 6.40
CA TRP A 106 8.87 2.88 6.34
C TRP A 106 9.47 1.91 5.30
N PRO A 107 10.61 2.24 4.69
CA PRO A 107 11.20 1.42 3.63
C PRO A 107 11.48 -0.02 4.06
N GLU A 108 11.81 -0.24 5.32
CA GLU A 108 12.07 -1.55 5.92
C GLU A 108 10.84 -2.47 5.86
N ASP A 109 9.63 -1.91 6.03
CA ASP A 109 8.38 -2.65 5.94
C ASP A 109 7.87 -2.71 4.48
N ALA A 110 7.98 -1.59 3.76
CA ALA A 110 7.49 -1.49 2.39
C ALA A 110 8.26 -2.41 1.42
N VAL A 111 9.53 -2.72 1.69
CA VAL A 111 10.35 -3.62 0.87
C VAL A 111 9.75 -5.03 0.78
N ALA A 112 8.98 -5.46 1.79
CA ALA A 112 8.34 -6.78 1.79
C ALA A 112 7.35 -6.98 0.64
N TYR A 113 6.79 -5.90 0.09
CA TYR A 113 5.83 -5.94 -1.03
C TYR A 113 6.45 -6.26 -2.39
N PHE A 114 7.77 -6.34 -2.46
CA PHE A 114 8.47 -6.89 -3.63
C PHE A 114 8.62 -8.42 -3.56
N GLY A 115 8.55 -8.99 -2.34
CA GLY A 115 8.90 -10.39 -2.10
C GLY A 115 10.32 -10.71 -2.59
N ASP A 116 10.49 -11.86 -3.17
CA ASP A 116 11.72 -12.24 -3.92
C ASP A 116 11.65 -11.84 -5.41
N GLY A 117 10.88 -10.79 -5.73
CA GLY A 117 10.52 -10.38 -7.08
C GLY A 117 9.25 -11.07 -7.59
N ASP A 118 8.49 -11.71 -6.70
CA ASP A 118 7.30 -12.51 -6.95
C ASP A 118 5.99 -11.90 -6.39
N GLU A 119 6.06 -10.66 -5.87
CA GLU A 119 4.90 -9.86 -5.46
C GLU A 119 4.73 -8.64 -6.38
N CYS A 120 4.74 -7.41 -5.88
CA CYS A 120 4.60 -6.24 -6.72
C CYS A 120 5.90 -5.91 -7.47
N HIS A 121 5.79 -5.40 -8.69
CA HIS A 121 6.93 -4.93 -9.47
C HIS A 121 7.46 -3.61 -8.94
N MET A 122 6.56 -2.77 -8.41
CA MET A 122 6.87 -1.46 -7.88
C MET A 122 6.16 -1.24 -6.55
N ALA A 123 6.74 -0.40 -5.71
CA ALA A 123 6.11 0.15 -4.52
C ALA A 123 6.43 1.64 -4.42
N PHE A 124 5.51 2.44 -3.88
CA PHE A 124 5.79 3.84 -3.59
C PHE A 124 6.75 3.98 -2.42
N HIS A 125 7.74 4.84 -2.59
CA HIS A 125 8.66 5.22 -1.52
C HIS A 125 8.13 6.48 -0.83
N PHE A 126 7.17 6.32 0.08
CA PHE A 126 6.53 7.45 0.77
C PHE A 126 7.50 8.35 1.54
N PRO A 127 8.49 7.82 2.29
CA PRO A 127 9.37 8.67 3.08
C PRO A 127 10.27 9.62 2.28
N VAL A 128 10.56 9.34 1.02
CA VAL A 128 11.38 10.24 0.17
C VAL A 128 10.64 11.52 -0.17
N MET A 129 9.32 11.47 -0.34
CA MET A 129 8.53 12.62 -0.77
C MET A 129 8.69 13.84 0.15
N PRO A 130 8.42 13.78 1.47
CA PRO A 130 8.63 14.93 2.35
C PRO A 130 10.09 15.37 2.39
N ARG A 131 11.05 14.45 2.28
CA ARG A 131 12.47 14.77 2.31
C ARG A 131 12.98 15.49 1.06
N LEU A 132 12.30 15.32 -0.08
CA LEU A 132 12.55 16.15 -1.26
C LEU A 132 12.17 17.61 -1.00
N PHE A 133 11.03 17.88 -0.34
CA PHE A 133 10.63 19.22 0.04
C PHE A 133 11.55 19.81 1.11
N MET A 134 11.94 19.01 2.12
CA MET A 134 12.92 19.44 3.14
C MET A 134 14.25 19.83 2.52
N ALA A 135 14.78 19.03 1.60
CA ALA A 135 16.04 19.29 0.92
C ALA A 135 16.00 20.60 0.12
N LEU A 136 14.88 20.89 -0.56
CA LEU A 136 14.69 22.12 -1.30
C LEU A 136 14.57 23.35 -0.36
N TRP A 137 13.83 23.20 0.74
CA TRP A 137 13.61 24.27 1.70
C TRP A 137 14.88 24.62 2.48
N SER A 138 15.63 23.60 2.91
CA SER A 138 16.87 23.79 3.68
C SER A 138 18.10 24.07 2.83
N GLU A 139 17.98 23.99 1.49
CA GLU A 139 19.11 24.03 0.54
C GLU A 139 20.19 22.97 0.86
N ASP A 140 19.73 21.82 1.40
CA ASP A 140 20.61 20.72 1.82
C ASP A 140 20.08 19.39 1.29
N ARG A 141 20.95 18.60 0.67
CA ARG A 141 20.63 17.27 0.14
C ARG A 141 20.56 16.17 1.21
N TYR A 142 21.04 16.44 2.40
CA TYR A 142 21.21 15.44 3.46
C TYR A 142 19.91 14.68 3.79
N PRO A 143 18.72 15.30 3.90
CA PRO A 143 17.48 14.57 4.17
C PRO A 143 17.18 13.46 3.16
N VAL A 144 17.52 13.68 1.89
CA VAL A 144 17.34 12.65 0.84
C VAL A 144 18.39 11.56 0.95
N ILE A 145 19.66 11.91 1.21
CA ILE A 145 20.72 10.93 1.38
C ILE A 145 20.42 10.02 2.56
N ASP A 146 20.04 10.60 3.70
CA ASP A 146 19.75 9.88 4.94
C ASP A 146 18.67 8.82 4.75
N ILE A 147 17.54 9.17 4.15
CA ILE A 147 16.46 8.18 3.91
C ILE A 147 16.86 7.12 2.88
N MET A 148 17.65 7.48 1.89
CA MET A 148 18.10 6.51 0.88
C MET A 148 19.13 5.52 1.46
N GLU A 149 19.97 5.94 2.42
CA GLU A 149 20.87 5.06 3.14
C GLU A 149 20.12 4.07 4.06
N GLN A 150 18.96 4.46 4.56
CA GLN A 150 18.07 3.61 5.35
C GLN A 150 17.19 2.68 4.49
N THR A 151 17.15 2.90 3.17
CA THR A 151 16.31 2.12 2.25
C THR A 151 16.99 0.78 1.92
N PRO A 152 16.35 -0.37 2.22
CA PRO A 152 16.90 -1.68 1.90
C PRO A 152 17.04 -1.89 0.39
N ALA A 153 17.96 -2.79 0.01
CA ALA A 153 18.06 -3.26 -1.37
C ALA A 153 16.79 -4.02 -1.77
N ILE A 154 16.40 -3.88 -3.03
CA ILE A 154 15.25 -4.55 -3.63
C ILE A 154 15.71 -5.50 -4.73
N PRO A 155 14.88 -6.50 -5.15
CA PRO A 155 15.21 -7.34 -6.29
C PRO A 155 15.48 -6.53 -7.56
N GLU A 156 16.43 -6.97 -8.39
CA GLU A 156 16.83 -6.26 -9.63
C GLU A 156 15.67 -6.05 -10.62
N SER A 157 14.66 -6.91 -10.57
CA SER A 157 13.45 -6.83 -11.39
C SER A 157 12.42 -5.83 -10.87
N CYS A 158 12.65 -5.22 -9.70
CA CYS A 158 11.72 -4.34 -9.01
C CYS A 158 12.21 -2.89 -9.01
N GLN A 159 11.29 -1.96 -8.75
CA GLN A 159 11.59 -0.54 -8.78
C GLN A 159 10.78 0.23 -7.73
N TRP A 160 11.43 1.15 -7.00
CA TRP A 160 10.74 2.17 -6.23
C TRP A 160 10.09 3.20 -7.14
N ALA A 161 8.84 3.57 -6.83
CA ALA A 161 8.15 4.69 -7.46
C ALA A 161 8.22 5.92 -6.56
N LEU A 162 8.62 7.05 -7.13
CA LEU A 162 8.67 8.34 -6.43
C LEU A 162 7.52 9.23 -6.88
N PHE A 163 7.04 10.06 -5.97
CA PHE A 163 6.06 11.09 -6.27
C PHE A 163 6.33 12.33 -5.42
N LEU A 164 5.88 13.50 -5.88
CA LEU A 164 6.01 14.76 -5.13
C LEU A 164 4.75 15.04 -4.31
N ARG A 165 3.59 14.60 -4.79
CA ARG A 165 2.30 14.73 -4.14
C ARG A 165 1.33 13.74 -4.76
N ASN A 166 0.37 13.24 -3.99
CA ASN A 166 -0.75 12.43 -4.49
C ASN A 166 -2.09 13.17 -4.34
N HIS A 167 -3.21 12.47 -4.55
CA HIS A 167 -4.57 13.00 -4.45
C HIS A 167 -5.07 13.17 -3.01
N ASP A 168 -4.43 12.51 -2.03
CA ASP A 168 -4.85 12.59 -0.63
C ASP A 168 -4.26 13.85 0.02
N GLU A 169 -2.95 13.87 0.21
CA GLU A 169 -2.29 14.97 0.91
C GLU A 169 -0.78 15.01 0.66
N LEU A 170 -0.13 16.06 1.15
CA LEU A 170 1.31 16.08 1.38
C LEU A 170 1.57 15.29 2.66
N THR A 171 1.85 14.01 2.55
CA THR A 171 1.91 13.08 3.69
C THR A 171 3.09 13.40 4.60
N LEU A 172 2.82 14.01 5.75
CA LEU A 172 3.80 14.26 6.80
C LEU A 172 3.79 13.19 7.91
N GLU A 173 3.24 12.02 7.62
CA GLU A 173 3.24 10.88 8.55
C GLU A 173 4.59 10.15 8.59
N MET A 174 5.34 10.19 7.48
CA MET A 174 6.64 9.52 7.33
C MET A 174 7.81 10.46 7.65
N VAL A 175 7.64 11.34 8.62
CA VAL A 175 8.66 12.25 9.14
C VAL A 175 8.61 12.26 10.67
N SER A 176 9.71 12.62 11.30
CA SER A 176 9.73 12.87 12.74
C SER A 176 8.96 14.15 13.10
N ASP A 177 8.64 14.33 14.38
CA ASP A 177 7.99 15.54 14.85
C ASP A 177 8.86 16.78 14.60
N GLU A 178 10.19 16.67 14.76
CA GLU A 178 11.15 17.74 14.47
C GLU A 178 11.16 18.11 12.98
N GLU A 179 11.14 17.10 12.10
CA GLU A 179 11.07 17.31 10.65
C GLU A 179 9.74 17.96 10.26
N ARG A 180 8.65 17.54 10.87
CA ARG A 180 7.31 18.13 10.63
C ARG A 180 7.27 19.59 11.06
N ASP A 181 7.77 19.90 12.24
CA ASP A 181 7.83 21.27 12.76
C ASP A 181 8.70 22.19 11.90
N ALA A 182 9.78 21.65 11.31
CA ALA A 182 10.63 22.39 10.40
C ALA A 182 9.99 22.70 9.05
N MET A 183 8.97 21.94 8.65
CA MET A 183 8.23 22.13 7.38
C MET A 183 7.01 23.04 7.49
N TYR A 184 6.56 23.36 8.71
CA TYR A 184 5.49 24.33 8.99
C TYR A 184 6.03 25.74 9.17
#